data_f30bc69eb32bb0374f16ff750225a452
#
_entry.id   f30bc69eb32bb0374f16ff750225a452
#
_cell.length_a   1.000
_cell.length_b   1.000
_cell.length_c   1.000
_cell.angle_alpha   90.00
_cell.angle_beta   90.00
_cell.angle_gamma   90.00
#
_symmetry.space_group_name_H-M   'P 1'
#
loop_
_entity.id
_entity.type
_entity.pdbx_description
1 polymer ?
#
loop_
_entity_poly.entity_id
_entity_poly.type
_entity_poly.pdbx_seq_one_letter_code
_entity_poly.pdbx_strand_id
1 'polypeptide(L)'
;MHSGAFVSTDRERGFTLVEVLIALVVLSIMALGVAGMFGVAIRAVHAARNQTSTAALAGQKMEQLRSLTWGFDPNEQSLPVSDTSTDLSRTPATSSGNGLNPSPGGTLNANTAGYVDYLDQRGQWVGTGTTPPQNAIFIRRWSIEPLPTNPNNTLVLQVLVTTVAREASLVGPAPAQRPRYPDDALLATVKTRKAK
;
A
#
# COMPACT_ATOMS: atom_id res chain seq x y z
N MET A 1 -30.43 15.16 -84.14
CA MET A 1 -29.38 15.39 -83.06
C MET A 1 -29.58 14.35 -82.00
N HIS A 2 -28.79 13.25 -82.01
CA HIS A 2 -28.84 12.19 -81.03
C HIS A 2 -27.62 12.41 -80.08
N SER A 3 -27.89 12.78 -78.85
CA SER A 3 -26.89 12.89 -77.84
C SER A 3 -26.71 11.51 -77.18
N GLY A 4 -25.57 10.86 -77.43
CA GLY A 4 -25.22 9.61 -76.80
C GLY A 4 -24.63 9.88 -75.43
N ALA A 5 -25.29 9.43 -74.39
CA ALA A 5 -24.75 9.43 -73.01
C ALA A 5 -23.72 8.31 -72.87
N PHE A 6 -22.45 8.67 -72.61
CA PHE A 6 -21.40 7.73 -72.21
C PHE A 6 -21.67 7.30 -70.78
N VAL A 7 -22.10 6.08 -70.59
CA VAL A 7 -22.11 5.42 -69.29
C VAL A 7 -20.69 4.92 -69.02
N SER A 8 -19.96 5.56 -68.12
CA SER A 8 -18.69 5.09 -67.65
C SER A 8 -18.96 3.88 -66.74
N THR A 9 -18.66 2.70 -67.19
CA THR A 9 -18.61 1.49 -66.34
C THR A 9 -17.33 1.55 -65.53
N ASP A 10 -17.42 2.06 -64.30
CA ASP A 10 -16.38 1.89 -63.28
C ASP A 10 -16.22 0.40 -63.06
N ARG A 11 -15.09 -0.17 -63.52
CA ARG A 11 -14.71 -1.56 -63.19
C ARG A 11 -14.41 -1.64 -61.72
N GLU A 12 -15.33 -2.19 -60.94
CA GLU A 12 -15.05 -2.59 -59.57
C GLU A 12 -13.94 -3.63 -59.58
N ARG A 13 -12.74 -3.23 -59.12
CA ARG A 13 -11.63 -4.16 -58.95
C ARG A 13 -11.86 -4.87 -57.63
N GLY A 14 -12.19 -6.16 -57.69
CA GLY A 14 -12.26 -7.04 -56.51
C GLY A 14 -10.87 -7.21 -55.90
N PHE A 15 -10.81 -7.34 -54.57
CA PHE A 15 -9.59 -7.61 -53.84
C PHE A 15 -8.97 -8.94 -54.26
N THR A 16 -7.64 -8.96 -54.42
CA THR A 16 -6.90 -10.19 -54.69
C THR A 16 -6.76 -11.02 -53.40
N LEU A 17 -6.71 -12.34 -53.52
CA LEU A 17 -6.52 -13.25 -52.38
C LEU A 17 -5.23 -12.94 -51.60
N VAL A 18 -4.17 -12.51 -52.33
CA VAL A 18 -2.88 -12.10 -51.74
C VAL A 18 -3.02 -10.83 -50.89
N GLU A 19 -3.82 -9.86 -51.36
CA GLU A 19 -4.05 -8.59 -50.61
C GLU A 19 -4.80 -8.83 -49.33
N VAL A 20 -5.80 -9.72 -49.30
CA VAL A 20 -6.51 -10.14 -48.12
C VAL A 20 -5.57 -10.86 -47.14
N LEU A 21 -4.66 -11.70 -47.63
CA LEU A 21 -3.70 -12.41 -46.80
C LEU A 21 -2.71 -11.47 -46.13
N ILE A 22 -2.17 -10.49 -46.89
CA ILE A 22 -1.29 -9.47 -46.36
C ILE A 22 -2.03 -8.63 -45.32
N ALA A 23 -3.27 -8.21 -45.58
CA ALA A 23 -4.07 -7.43 -44.64
C ALA A 23 -4.32 -8.18 -43.33
N LEU A 24 -4.61 -9.51 -43.39
CA LEU A 24 -4.77 -10.35 -42.21
C LEU A 24 -3.47 -10.46 -41.37
N VAL A 25 -2.30 -10.58 -42.02
CA VAL A 25 -1.00 -10.64 -41.34
C VAL A 25 -0.74 -9.31 -40.63
N VAL A 26 -0.92 -8.18 -41.32
CA VAL A 26 -0.73 -6.85 -40.73
C VAL A 26 -1.70 -6.62 -39.57
N LEU A 27 -2.98 -6.98 -39.73
CA LEU A 27 -3.97 -6.87 -38.66
C LEU A 27 -3.60 -7.72 -37.42
N SER A 28 -3.11 -8.95 -37.66
CA SER A 28 -2.67 -9.84 -36.57
C SER A 28 -1.50 -9.26 -35.78
N ILE A 29 -0.52 -8.67 -36.45
CA ILE A 29 0.64 -8.02 -35.80
C ILE A 29 0.14 -6.82 -34.97
N MET A 30 -0.75 -5.98 -35.53
CA MET A 30 -1.33 -4.84 -34.81
C MET A 30 -2.11 -5.30 -33.58
N ALA A 31 -2.93 -6.35 -33.72
CA ALA A 31 -3.73 -6.89 -32.61
C ALA A 31 -2.86 -7.41 -31.45
N LEU A 32 -1.75 -8.10 -31.76
CA LEU A 32 -0.77 -8.57 -30.77
C LEU A 32 -0.08 -7.39 -30.05
N GLY A 33 0.27 -6.33 -30.79
CA GLY A 33 0.84 -5.13 -30.21
C GLY A 33 -0.10 -4.46 -29.22
N VAL A 34 -1.37 -4.28 -29.60
CA VAL A 34 -2.40 -3.69 -28.73
C VAL A 34 -2.67 -4.56 -27.51
N ALA A 35 -2.75 -5.90 -27.68
CA ALA A 35 -2.93 -6.82 -26.56
C ALA A 35 -1.78 -6.70 -25.52
N GLY A 36 -0.53 -6.55 -25.98
CA GLY A 36 0.62 -6.32 -25.12
C GLY A 36 0.50 -5.03 -24.29
N MET A 37 0.04 -3.93 -24.92
CA MET A 37 -0.19 -2.66 -24.25
C MET A 37 -1.27 -2.77 -23.14
N PHE A 38 -2.35 -3.48 -23.39
CA PHE A 38 -3.37 -3.72 -22.36
C PHE A 38 -2.82 -4.47 -21.15
N GLY A 39 -1.94 -5.46 -21.34
CA GLY A 39 -1.30 -6.18 -20.24
C GLY A 39 -0.44 -5.28 -19.36
N VAL A 40 0.26 -4.32 -19.93
CA VAL A 40 1.06 -3.31 -19.17
C VAL A 40 0.13 -2.34 -18.46
N ALA A 41 -0.92 -1.84 -19.13
CA ALA A 41 -1.86 -0.90 -18.54
C ALA A 41 -2.60 -1.49 -17.32
N ILE A 42 -3.06 -2.74 -17.41
CA ILE A 42 -3.72 -3.44 -16.29
C ILE A 42 -2.77 -3.54 -15.09
N ARG A 43 -1.51 -3.94 -15.30
CA ARG A 43 -0.50 -4.02 -14.21
C ARG A 43 -0.25 -2.65 -13.58
N ALA A 44 -0.16 -1.60 -14.38
CA ALA A 44 0.03 -0.23 -13.87
C ALA A 44 -1.16 0.23 -13.02
N VAL A 45 -2.40 -0.06 -13.44
CA VAL A 45 -3.61 0.26 -12.67
C VAL A 45 -3.65 -0.50 -11.34
N HIS A 46 -3.29 -1.78 -11.33
CA HIS A 46 -3.22 -2.56 -10.08
C HIS A 46 -2.16 -2.01 -9.13
N ALA A 47 -0.97 -1.68 -9.63
CA ALA A 47 0.08 -1.07 -8.82
C ALA A 47 -0.34 0.28 -8.22
N ALA A 48 -0.97 1.15 -9.02
CA ALA A 48 -1.47 2.44 -8.56
C ALA A 48 -2.57 2.30 -7.49
N ARG A 49 -3.49 1.35 -7.66
CA ARG A 49 -4.52 1.05 -6.64
C ARG A 49 -3.90 0.57 -5.33
N ASN A 50 -2.95 -0.35 -5.39
CA ASN A 50 -2.27 -0.85 -4.20
C ASN A 50 -1.54 0.30 -3.49
N GLN A 51 -0.81 1.13 -4.21
CA GLN A 51 -0.10 2.28 -3.65
C GLN A 51 -1.06 3.27 -2.96
N THR A 52 -2.19 3.59 -3.56
CA THR A 52 -3.20 4.47 -2.95
C THR A 52 -3.79 3.84 -1.68
N SER A 53 -4.12 2.54 -1.74
CA SER A 53 -4.68 1.83 -0.59
C SER A 53 -3.67 1.73 0.56
N THR A 54 -2.43 1.34 0.29
CA THR A 54 -1.38 1.24 1.32
C THR A 54 -1.09 2.59 1.96
N ALA A 55 -1.06 3.68 1.18
CA ALA A 55 -0.87 5.03 1.70
C ALA A 55 -2.02 5.47 2.61
N ALA A 56 -3.27 5.23 2.22
CA ALA A 56 -4.45 5.55 3.02
C ALA A 56 -4.47 4.76 4.35
N LEU A 57 -4.16 3.45 4.29
CA LEU A 57 -4.10 2.59 5.47
C LEU A 57 -2.96 2.97 6.42
N ALA A 58 -1.82 3.39 5.86
CA ALA A 58 -0.70 3.91 6.65
C ALA A 58 -1.07 5.23 7.35
N GLY A 59 -1.74 6.14 6.64
CA GLY A 59 -2.26 7.39 7.19
C GLY A 59 -3.24 7.15 8.34
N GLN A 60 -4.18 6.23 8.16
CA GLN A 60 -5.14 5.86 9.20
C GLN A 60 -4.45 5.38 10.50
N LYS A 61 -3.45 4.50 10.40
CA LYS A 61 -2.70 4.03 11.57
C LYS A 61 -1.86 5.15 12.18
N MET A 62 -1.25 5.99 11.37
CA MET A 62 -0.47 7.12 11.84
C MET A 62 -1.33 8.08 12.67
N GLU A 63 -2.57 8.38 12.22
CA GLU A 63 -3.50 9.20 13.00
C GLU A 63 -3.93 8.53 14.30
N GLN A 64 -4.12 7.19 14.33
CA GLN A 64 -4.37 6.45 15.56
C GLN A 64 -3.21 6.60 16.55
N LEU A 65 -1.97 6.46 16.11
CA LEU A 65 -0.77 6.65 16.96
C LEU A 65 -0.67 8.11 17.44
N ARG A 66 -0.97 9.07 16.57
CA ARG A 66 -0.93 10.49 16.92
C ARG A 66 -2.03 10.91 17.88
N SER A 67 -3.17 10.26 17.88
CA SER A 67 -4.29 10.55 18.78
C SER A 67 -4.06 10.12 20.21
N LEU A 68 -3.16 9.16 20.47
CA LEU A 68 -2.82 8.75 21.83
C LEU A 68 -2.17 9.88 22.61
N THR A 69 -2.46 9.95 23.89
CA THR A 69 -1.89 11.00 24.77
C THR A 69 -0.38 10.82 24.93
N TRP A 70 0.37 11.89 24.72
CA TRP A 70 1.80 12.00 25.01
C TRP A 70 2.07 13.41 25.51
N GLY A 71 2.12 13.60 26.84
CA GLY A 71 2.16 14.91 27.43
C GLY A 71 2.61 14.93 28.89
N PHE A 72 2.42 16.05 29.54
CA PHE A 72 2.61 16.25 30.97
C PHE A 72 1.26 16.45 31.68
N ASP A 73 1.25 16.22 33.00
CA ASP A 73 0.07 16.42 33.82
C ASP A 73 -0.42 17.88 33.71
N PRO A 74 -1.70 18.10 33.39
CA PRO A 74 -2.29 19.43 33.33
C PRO A 74 -2.30 20.18 34.70
N ASN A 75 -2.16 19.46 35.82
CA ASN A 75 -2.11 20.04 37.17
C ASN A 75 -0.71 20.52 37.57
N GLU A 76 0.17 20.71 36.60
CA GLU A 76 1.51 21.30 36.77
C GLU A 76 2.51 20.49 37.62
N GLN A 77 2.22 19.25 37.94
CA GLN A 77 3.14 18.37 38.68
C GLN A 77 4.34 17.91 37.86
N SER A 78 4.41 18.30 36.58
CA SER A 78 5.47 17.93 35.65
C SER A 78 5.63 16.40 35.44
N LEU A 79 4.63 15.63 35.81
CA LEU A 79 4.63 14.19 35.62
C LEU A 79 4.22 13.85 34.17
N PRO A 80 4.90 12.90 33.53
CA PRO A 80 4.51 12.47 32.22
C PRO A 80 3.15 11.75 32.26
N VAL A 81 2.23 12.22 31.43
CA VAL A 81 0.94 11.56 31.20
C VAL A 81 0.95 11.04 29.77
N SER A 82 1.07 9.73 29.63
CA SER A 82 1.19 9.11 28.32
C SER A 82 0.35 7.86 28.28
N ASP A 83 -0.30 7.63 27.14
CA ASP A 83 -1.00 6.39 26.90
C ASP A 83 0.03 5.28 26.61
N THR A 84 0.16 4.37 27.55
CA THR A 84 1.06 3.22 27.50
C THR A 84 0.33 1.88 27.53
N SER A 85 -1.00 1.89 27.40
CA SER A 85 -1.84 0.70 27.61
C SER A 85 -2.87 0.42 26.51
N THR A 86 -3.10 1.34 25.59
CA THR A 86 -4.03 1.10 24.48
C THR A 86 -3.48 0.05 23.52
N ASP A 87 -4.26 -0.98 23.22
CA ASP A 87 -3.95 -1.99 22.19
C ASP A 87 -4.42 -1.50 20.82
N LEU A 88 -3.49 -0.98 20.04
CA LEU A 88 -3.73 -0.54 18.67
C LEU A 88 -3.64 -1.69 17.64
N SER A 89 -3.25 -2.88 18.05
CA SER A 89 -3.23 -4.05 17.14
C SER A 89 -4.62 -4.60 16.85
N ARG A 90 -5.65 -4.09 17.53
CA ARG A 90 -7.05 -4.47 17.40
C ARG A 90 -7.90 -3.30 16.91
N THR A 91 -9.00 -3.63 16.26
CA THR A 91 -10.02 -2.64 15.87
C THR A 91 -11.41 -3.20 16.23
N PRO A 92 -12.17 -2.55 17.13
CA PRO A 92 -11.79 -1.33 17.87
C PRO A 92 -10.59 -1.54 18.80
N ALA A 93 -9.87 -0.46 19.10
CA ALA A 93 -8.76 -0.49 20.07
C ALA A 93 -9.28 -0.88 21.46
N THR A 94 -8.50 -1.65 22.20
CA THR A 94 -8.84 -2.14 23.54
C THR A 94 -7.78 -1.69 24.55
N SER A 95 -8.01 -1.96 25.82
CA SER A 95 -7.00 -1.82 26.88
C SER A 95 -6.05 -3.01 26.90
N SER A 96 -4.97 -2.91 27.67
CA SER A 96 -3.96 -3.97 27.85
C SER A 96 -3.07 -4.20 26.63
N GLY A 97 -2.78 -3.13 25.89
CA GLY A 97 -1.78 -3.11 24.81
C GLY A 97 -0.51 -2.36 25.19
N ASN A 98 0.17 -1.90 24.16
CA ASN A 98 1.48 -1.23 24.31
C ASN A 98 1.40 0.30 24.25
N GLY A 99 0.29 0.87 23.81
CA GLY A 99 0.12 2.31 23.65
C GLY A 99 1.27 2.95 22.89
N LEU A 100 1.88 3.97 23.47
CA LEU A 100 3.08 4.65 22.97
C LEU A 100 4.39 4.15 23.63
N ASN A 101 4.40 2.98 24.25
CA ASN A 101 5.65 2.39 24.72
C ASN A 101 6.60 2.15 23.53
N PRO A 102 7.91 2.31 23.75
CA PRO A 102 8.89 2.00 22.73
C PRO A 102 8.75 0.57 22.21
N SER A 103 8.75 0.43 20.91
CA SER A 103 8.66 -0.89 20.24
C SER A 103 10.01 -1.64 20.32
N PRO A 104 9.99 -2.98 20.28
CA PRO A 104 11.20 -3.76 20.02
C PRO A 104 11.84 -3.36 18.70
N GLY A 105 13.15 -3.50 18.59
CA GLY A 105 13.85 -3.25 17.33
C GLY A 105 13.34 -4.14 16.20
N GLY A 106 13.27 -3.58 14.99
CA GLY A 106 12.92 -4.34 13.79
C GLY A 106 11.43 -4.62 13.55
N THR A 107 10.53 -3.99 14.31
CA THR A 107 9.06 -4.19 14.15
C THR A 107 8.53 -3.85 12.76
N LEU A 108 9.19 -2.98 12.01
CA LEU A 108 8.84 -2.70 10.61
C LEU A 108 9.25 -3.83 9.64
N ASN A 109 10.19 -4.68 10.05
CA ASN A 109 10.74 -5.74 9.21
C ASN A 109 10.17 -7.13 9.53
N ALA A 110 9.55 -7.30 10.69
CA ALA A 110 8.98 -8.57 11.14
C ALA A 110 7.59 -8.36 11.75
N ASN A 111 6.75 -9.40 11.71
CA ASN A 111 5.45 -9.38 12.36
C ASN A 111 5.65 -9.55 13.87
N THR A 112 5.63 -8.45 14.60
CA THR A 112 5.80 -8.42 16.05
C THR A 112 4.44 -8.24 16.71
N ALA A 113 4.07 -9.14 17.60
CA ALA A 113 2.80 -9.06 18.34
C ALA A 113 2.66 -7.71 19.06
N GLY A 114 1.51 -7.06 18.95
CA GLY A 114 1.23 -5.73 19.49
C GLY A 114 1.71 -4.55 18.61
N TYR A 115 2.48 -4.82 17.55
CA TYR A 115 3.00 -3.81 16.60
C TYR A 115 2.69 -4.17 15.14
N VAL A 116 1.73 -5.05 14.93
CA VAL A 116 1.26 -5.49 13.61
C VAL A 116 -0.24 -5.72 13.66
N ASP A 117 -0.93 -5.36 12.59
CA ASP A 117 -2.30 -5.78 12.30
C ASP A 117 -2.48 -6.13 10.82
N TYR A 118 -3.56 -6.83 10.52
CA TYR A 118 -3.88 -7.34 9.21
C TYR A 118 -5.23 -6.80 8.75
N LEU A 119 -5.30 -6.44 7.48
CA LEU A 119 -6.49 -5.87 6.88
C LEU A 119 -6.88 -6.64 5.61
N ASP A 120 -8.17 -6.71 5.34
CA ASP A 120 -8.71 -7.29 4.11
C ASP A 120 -8.58 -6.30 2.93
N GLN A 121 -9.11 -6.70 1.77
CA GLN A 121 -9.10 -5.88 0.55
C GLN A 121 -9.86 -4.55 0.70
N ARG A 122 -10.80 -4.46 1.65
CA ARG A 122 -11.59 -3.25 1.94
C ARG A 122 -10.96 -2.39 3.02
N GLY A 123 -9.79 -2.79 3.54
CA GLY A 123 -9.14 -2.13 4.66
C GLY A 123 -9.78 -2.40 6.02
N GLN A 124 -10.63 -3.43 6.12
CA GLN A 124 -11.23 -3.85 7.39
C GLN A 124 -10.24 -4.71 8.15
N TRP A 125 -10.19 -4.54 9.46
CA TRP A 125 -9.36 -5.33 10.35
C TRP A 125 -9.79 -6.80 10.36
N VAL A 126 -8.83 -7.72 10.21
CA VAL A 126 -9.08 -9.17 10.20
C VAL A 126 -8.26 -9.93 11.23
N GLY A 127 -7.30 -9.29 11.87
CA GLY A 127 -6.51 -9.93 12.91
C GLY A 127 -5.21 -9.24 13.26
N THR A 128 -4.49 -9.83 14.19
CA THR A 128 -3.16 -9.43 14.66
C THR A 128 -2.31 -10.67 14.97
N GLY A 129 -1.04 -10.49 15.34
CA GLY A 129 -0.13 -11.57 15.72
C GLY A 129 0.96 -11.80 14.68
N THR A 130 1.76 -12.85 14.89
CA THR A 130 2.96 -13.09 14.05
C THR A 130 2.67 -13.69 12.69
N THR A 131 1.49 -14.31 12.52
CA THR A 131 1.09 -14.98 11.28
C THR A 131 -0.13 -14.31 10.68
N PRO A 132 -0.10 -13.93 9.38
CA PRO A 132 -1.24 -13.35 8.70
C PRO A 132 -2.44 -14.33 8.66
N PRO A 133 -3.66 -13.87 8.98
CA PRO A 133 -4.88 -14.62 8.72
C PRO A 133 -5.10 -14.88 7.22
N GLN A 134 -5.89 -15.91 6.90
CA GLN A 134 -6.11 -16.35 5.52
C GLN A 134 -6.72 -15.29 4.59
N ASN A 135 -7.56 -14.40 5.13
CA ASN A 135 -8.23 -13.32 4.40
C ASN A 135 -7.47 -11.98 4.45
N ALA A 136 -6.26 -11.95 5.02
CA ALA A 136 -5.43 -10.76 5.06
C ALA A 136 -4.87 -10.45 3.66
N ILE A 137 -5.02 -9.21 3.23
CA ILE A 137 -4.43 -8.67 2.00
C ILE A 137 -3.30 -7.70 2.32
N PHE A 138 -3.47 -6.89 3.36
CA PHE A 138 -2.46 -5.92 3.80
C PHE A 138 -1.91 -6.28 5.17
N ILE A 139 -0.62 -6.05 5.33
CA ILE A 139 0.11 -6.11 6.60
C ILE A 139 0.48 -4.69 6.96
N ARG A 140 0.06 -4.24 8.14
CA ARG A 140 0.36 -2.91 8.66
C ARG A 140 1.19 -3.05 9.92
N ARG A 141 2.43 -2.57 9.88
CA ARG A 141 3.41 -2.61 10.97
C ARG A 141 3.72 -1.20 11.41
N TRP A 142 4.05 -1.03 12.69
CA TRP A 142 4.51 0.25 13.19
C TRP A 142 5.66 0.10 14.15
N SER A 143 6.47 1.16 14.26
CA SER A 143 7.47 1.31 15.28
C SER A 143 7.28 2.61 16.04
N ILE A 144 7.66 2.58 17.30
CA ILE A 144 7.65 3.70 18.25
C ILE A 144 9.04 3.74 18.85
N GLU A 145 9.83 4.72 18.47
CA GLU A 145 11.23 4.82 18.89
C GLU A 145 11.50 6.16 19.58
N PRO A 146 12.09 6.17 20.78
CA PRO A 146 12.54 7.41 21.38
C PRO A 146 13.58 8.09 20.48
N LEU A 147 13.44 9.41 20.27
CA LEU A 147 14.44 10.16 19.52
C LEU A 147 15.75 10.20 20.32
N PRO A 148 16.90 9.74 19.78
CA PRO A 148 18.15 9.62 20.54
C PRO A 148 18.62 10.91 21.19
N THR A 149 18.35 12.07 20.56
CA THR A 149 18.73 13.39 21.08
C THR A 149 17.78 13.92 22.14
N ASN A 150 16.57 13.35 22.29
CA ASN A 150 15.57 13.76 23.30
C ASN A 150 14.63 12.59 23.65
N PRO A 151 15.15 11.50 24.22
CA PRO A 151 14.42 10.23 24.33
C PRO A 151 13.21 10.29 25.27
N ASN A 152 13.24 11.19 26.28
CA ASN A 152 12.17 11.28 27.26
C ASN A 152 10.96 12.10 26.78
N ASN A 153 11.14 12.95 25.78
CA ASN A 153 10.11 13.91 25.36
C ASN A 153 9.68 13.76 23.90
N THR A 154 10.40 12.97 23.11
CA THR A 154 10.17 12.90 21.69
C THR A 154 10.19 11.46 21.21
N LEU A 155 9.13 11.07 20.48
CA LEU A 155 9.00 9.78 19.84
C LEU A 155 9.02 9.95 18.32
N VAL A 156 9.73 9.06 17.65
CA VAL A 156 9.63 8.84 16.21
C VAL A 156 8.61 7.72 16.00
N LEU A 157 7.54 8.02 15.29
CA LEU A 157 6.50 7.09 14.94
C LEU A 157 6.64 6.74 13.47
N GLN A 158 6.68 5.46 13.14
CA GLN A 158 6.76 4.98 11.77
C GLN A 158 5.68 3.94 11.53
N VAL A 159 5.07 3.98 10.36
CA VAL A 159 4.06 3.01 9.91
C VAL A 159 4.43 2.52 8.54
N LEU A 160 4.51 1.22 8.38
CA LEU A 160 4.72 0.54 7.11
C LEU A 160 3.49 -0.29 6.77
N VAL A 161 2.99 -0.13 5.55
CA VAL A 161 1.95 -1.00 4.99
C VAL A 161 2.49 -1.67 3.73
N THR A 162 2.36 -2.99 3.67
CA THR A 162 2.72 -3.84 2.53
C THR A 162 1.62 -4.86 2.26
N THR A 163 1.69 -5.58 1.14
CA THR A 163 0.73 -6.66 0.86
C THR A 163 1.26 -8.02 1.32
N VAL A 164 0.35 -8.91 1.76
CA VAL A 164 0.69 -10.31 2.14
C VAL A 164 1.35 -11.04 0.97
N ALA A 165 0.89 -10.81 -0.27
CA ALA A 165 1.48 -11.43 -1.46
C ALA A 165 2.93 -11.00 -1.67
N ARG A 166 3.26 -9.74 -1.41
CA ARG A 166 4.63 -9.23 -1.47
C ARG A 166 5.51 -9.86 -0.41
N GLU A 167 4.99 -9.94 0.81
CA GLU A 167 5.68 -10.58 1.92
C GLU A 167 6.02 -12.05 1.62
N ALA A 168 5.06 -12.80 1.09
CA ALA A 168 5.23 -14.19 0.71
C ALA A 168 6.23 -14.41 -0.44
N SER A 169 6.48 -13.39 -1.26
CA SER A 169 7.49 -13.44 -2.33
C SER A 169 8.93 -13.28 -1.83
N LEU A 170 9.12 -12.87 -0.58
CA LEU A 170 10.43 -12.77 0.04
C LEU A 170 10.84 -14.14 0.58
N VAL A 171 11.72 -14.83 -0.14
CA VAL A 171 12.25 -16.15 0.25
C VAL A 171 13.39 -15.96 1.26
N GLY A 172 13.30 -16.64 2.41
CA GLY A 172 14.36 -16.66 3.42
C GLY A 172 13.98 -15.96 4.73
N PRO A 173 14.90 -15.97 5.73
CA PRO A 173 14.69 -15.28 7.00
C PRO A 173 14.53 -13.78 6.78
N ALA A 174 13.71 -13.13 7.61
CA ALA A 174 13.48 -11.68 7.52
C ALA A 174 14.83 -10.93 7.59
N PRO A 175 15.24 -10.21 6.54
CA PRO A 175 16.48 -9.47 6.55
C PRO A 175 16.41 -8.34 7.57
N ALA A 176 17.57 -7.96 8.14
CA ALA A 176 17.66 -6.84 9.08
C ALA A 176 17.09 -5.53 8.49
N GLN A 177 17.20 -5.37 7.18
CA GLN A 177 16.52 -4.31 6.42
C GLN A 177 15.80 -4.95 5.24
N ARG A 178 14.47 -4.81 5.20
CA ARG A 178 13.68 -5.26 4.06
C ARG A 178 13.80 -4.28 2.90
N PRO A 179 13.91 -4.77 1.66
CA PRO A 179 13.78 -3.91 0.50
C PRO A 179 12.38 -3.28 0.49
N ARG A 180 12.30 -2.00 0.16
CA ARG A 180 11.04 -1.26 -0.03
C ARG A 180 10.63 -1.35 -1.49
N TYR A 181 9.37 -1.62 -1.71
CA TYR A 181 8.80 -1.70 -3.05
C TYR A 181 7.94 -0.47 -3.36
N PRO A 182 7.72 -0.14 -4.63
CA PRO A 182 6.92 1.03 -5.01
C PRO A 182 5.47 1.02 -4.52
N ASP A 183 4.92 -0.15 -4.22
CA ASP A 183 3.58 -0.37 -3.69
C ASP A 183 3.51 -0.41 -2.15
N ASP A 184 4.66 -0.35 -1.47
CA ASP A 184 4.73 -0.19 -0.01
C ASP A 184 4.51 1.29 0.37
N ALA A 185 3.80 1.52 1.49
CA ALA A 185 3.70 2.86 2.08
C ALA A 185 4.45 2.91 3.41
N LEU A 186 5.45 3.76 3.49
CA LEU A 186 6.14 4.08 4.74
C LEU A 186 5.87 5.53 5.10
N LEU A 187 5.25 5.76 6.26
CA LEU A 187 5.06 7.08 6.84
C LEU A 187 5.90 7.18 8.11
N ALA A 188 6.50 8.34 8.31
CA ALA A 188 7.22 8.67 9.53
C ALA A 188 6.80 10.05 10.03
N THR A 189 6.70 10.20 11.35
CA THR A 189 6.42 11.48 12.02
C THR A 189 7.10 11.51 13.36
N VAL A 190 7.19 12.71 13.92
CA VAL A 190 7.73 12.95 15.27
C VAL A 190 6.59 13.42 16.16
N LYS A 191 6.50 12.86 17.35
CA LYS A 191 5.54 13.22 18.39
C LYS A 191 6.31 13.71 19.62
N THR A 192 6.18 14.99 19.92
CA THR A 192 6.78 15.59 21.13
C THR A 192 5.77 15.62 22.27
N ARG A 193 6.22 15.54 23.52
CA ARG A 193 5.36 15.84 24.65
C ARG A 193 4.88 17.28 24.54
N LYS A 194 3.59 17.47 24.77
CA LYS A 194 3.02 18.82 24.80
C LYS A 194 3.73 19.58 25.93
N ALA A 195 4.40 20.67 25.60
CA ALA A 195 4.94 21.58 26.60
C ALA A 195 3.79 22.14 27.46
N LYS A 196 4.13 22.48 28.72
CA LYS A 196 3.22 23.23 29.59
C LYS A 196 2.83 24.56 28.99
#